data_334d8b7ab492f5543500cc9da0f51a03
#
_entry.id   334d8b7ab492f5543500cc9da0f51a03
#
_cell.length_a   1.000
_cell.length_b   1.000
_cell.length_c   1.000
_cell.angle_alpha   90.00
_cell.angle_beta   90.00
_cell.angle_gamma   90.00
#
_symmetry.space_group_name_H-M   'P 1'
#
loop_
_entity.id
_entity.type
_entity.pdbx_description
1 polymer ?
#
loop_
_entity_poly.entity_id
_entity_poly.type
_entity_poly.pdbx_seq_one_letter_code
_entity_poly.pdbx_strand_id
1 'polypeptide(L)'
;MHLVAIADLAPQRALDSLARVGWPAEQFAAASLAAAAKNGTTFVTDDAQATIASDVVEIVIDATGSPAAGIRHALACCEHGKHIIMVNVEADALAGPLLARRAAQAGIVYSLAYGDQPALICEMVDWARAAGFEVVAAGKGTKYLPAYHESTPDTVWGHYGFTPEMVAKGDFNAQMFNSFLDGTKSAIEMAAVANA
;
A
#
# COMPACT_ATOMS: atom_id res chain seq x y z
N MET A 1 10.25 1.92 -15.77
CA MET A 1 10.24 1.07 -14.56
C MET A 1 9.79 -0.32 -14.97
N HIS A 2 10.44 -1.38 -14.48
CA HIS A 2 10.12 -2.77 -14.79
C HIS A 2 9.60 -3.44 -13.50
N LEU A 3 8.41 -4.04 -13.54
CA LEU A 3 7.88 -4.86 -12.46
C LEU A 3 8.53 -6.24 -12.54
N VAL A 4 9.63 -6.42 -11.82
CA VAL A 4 10.42 -7.65 -11.90
C VAL A 4 9.84 -8.79 -11.08
N ALA A 5 9.12 -8.48 -9.99
CA ALA A 5 8.49 -9.47 -9.13
C ALA A 5 7.20 -8.99 -8.50
N ILE A 6 6.34 -9.96 -8.18
CA ILE A 6 5.20 -9.83 -7.27
C ILE A 6 5.35 -10.91 -6.22
N ALA A 7 5.37 -10.51 -4.93
CA ALA A 7 5.35 -11.44 -3.80
C ALA A 7 3.97 -11.35 -3.12
N ASP A 8 3.26 -12.46 -3.07
CA ASP A 8 1.95 -12.60 -2.44
C ASP A 8 1.90 -13.93 -1.66
N LEU A 9 1.26 -13.94 -0.49
CA LEU A 9 1.07 -15.16 0.32
C LEU A 9 0.30 -16.25 -0.44
N ALA A 10 -0.44 -15.87 -1.48
CA ALA A 10 -1.15 -16.76 -2.38
C ALA A 10 -0.78 -16.42 -3.85
N PRO A 11 0.37 -16.90 -4.36
CA PRO A 11 0.86 -16.57 -5.70
C PRO A 11 -0.17 -16.78 -6.81
N GLN A 12 -1.01 -17.80 -6.69
CA GLN A 12 -2.06 -18.06 -7.66
C GLN A 12 -3.05 -16.89 -7.77
N ARG A 13 -3.38 -16.20 -6.67
CA ARG A 13 -4.24 -15.00 -6.71
C ARG A 13 -3.61 -13.87 -7.50
N ALA A 14 -2.30 -13.69 -7.38
CA ALA A 14 -1.59 -12.68 -8.16
C ALA A 14 -1.62 -13.03 -9.66
N LEU A 15 -1.37 -14.30 -10.01
CA LEU A 15 -1.45 -14.79 -11.40
C LEU A 15 -2.86 -14.60 -11.98
N ASP A 16 -3.90 -14.98 -11.25
CA ASP A 16 -5.30 -14.83 -11.67
C ASP A 16 -5.67 -13.35 -11.86
N SER A 17 -5.16 -12.48 -10.99
CA SER A 17 -5.40 -11.04 -11.08
C SER A 17 -4.72 -10.42 -12.31
N LEU A 18 -3.49 -10.82 -12.62
CA LEU A 18 -2.79 -10.38 -13.83
C LEU A 18 -3.53 -10.83 -15.10
N ALA A 19 -3.97 -12.08 -15.14
CA ALA A 19 -4.76 -12.62 -16.25
C ALA A 19 -6.08 -11.86 -16.41
N ARG A 20 -6.79 -11.59 -15.31
CA ARG A 20 -8.06 -10.84 -15.30
C ARG A 20 -7.94 -9.43 -15.85
N VAL A 21 -6.83 -8.75 -15.61
CA VAL A 21 -6.58 -7.40 -16.15
C VAL A 21 -5.94 -7.42 -17.54
N GLY A 22 -5.84 -8.59 -18.18
CA GLY A 22 -5.45 -8.75 -19.57
C GLY A 22 -3.95 -8.75 -19.83
N TRP A 23 -3.12 -9.03 -18.83
CA TRP A 23 -1.69 -9.21 -19.07
C TRP A 23 -1.46 -10.49 -19.88
N PRO A 24 -0.59 -10.46 -20.90
CA PRO A 24 -0.19 -11.67 -21.63
C PRO A 24 0.49 -12.67 -20.70
N ALA A 25 0.15 -13.96 -20.80
CA ALA A 25 0.67 -14.99 -19.91
C ALA A 25 2.20 -15.08 -19.91
N GLU A 26 2.83 -14.86 -21.05
CA GLU A 26 4.28 -14.82 -21.20
C GLU A 26 4.96 -13.71 -20.40
N GLN A 27 4.22 -12.63 -20.05
CA GLN A 27 4.76 -11.49 -19.35
C GLN A 27 4.96 -11.77 -17.85
N PHE A 28 4.26 -12.76 -17.29
CA PHE A 28 4.37 -13.17 -15.88
C PHE A 28 4.68 -14.67 -15.69
N ALA A 29 5.27 -15.29 -16.71
CA ALA A 29 5.66 -16.71 -16.67
C ALA A 29 7.14 -16.92 -16.29
N ALA A 30 7.82 -15.93 -15.71
CA ALA A 30 9.22 -16.08 -15.34
C ALA A 30 9.40 -17.19 -14.28
N ALA A 31 10.40 -18.04 -14.48
CA ALA A 31 10.72 -19.13 -13.56
C ALA A 31 11.60 -18.68 -12.37
N SER A 32 12.15 -17.47 -12.40
CA SER A 32 12.99 -16.90 -11.34
C SER A 32 13.14 -15.39 -11.50
N LEU A 33 13.58 -14.72 -10.42
CA LEU A 33 13.92 -13.28 -10.45
C LEU A 33 14.96 -12.94 -11.51
N ALA A 34 16.01 -13.75 -11.63
CA ALA A 34 17.05 -13.55 -12.61
C ALA A 34 16.52 -13.67 -14.06
N ALA A 35 15.64 -14.64 -14.31
CA ALA A 35 14.99 -14.81 -15.60
C ALA A 35 14.06 -13.62 -15.91
N ALA A 36 13.29 -13.17 -14.93
CA ALA A 36 12.42 -12.00 -15.05
C ALA A 36 13.21 -10.75 -15.41
N ALA A 37 14.28 -10.46 -14.69
CA ALA A 37 15.14 -9.30 -14.93
C ALA A 37 15.77 -9.35 -16.33
N LYS A 38 16.26 -10.53 -16.76
CA LYS A 38 16.90 -10.71 -18.07
C LYS A 38 15.92 -10.54 -19.22
N ASN A 39 14.69 -11.03 -19.08
CA ASN A 39 13.73 -11.14 -20.19
C ASN A 39 12.71 -9.98 -20.20
N GLY A 40 12.74 -9.08 -19.22
CA GLY A 40 11.75 -8.00 -19.11
C GLY A 40 10.35 -8.51 -18.68
N THR A 41 10.28 -9.64 -17.97
CA THR A 41 9.06 -10.30 -17.51
C THR A 41 8.91 -10.19 -15.98
N THR A 42 7.84 -10.73 -15.41
CA THR A 42 7.56 -10.69 -13.97
C THR A 42 7.62 -12.10 -13.37
N PHE A 43 8.30 -12.22 -12.24
CA PHE A 43 8.30 -13.43 -11.41
C PHE A 43 7.27 -13.31 -10.29
N VAL A 44 6.44 -14.32 -10.09
CA VAL A 44 5.45 -14.38 -9.02
C VAL A 44 5.87 -15.42 -7.99
N THR A 45 5.89 -15.03 -6.70
CA THR A 45 6.41 -15.86 -5.61
C THR A 45 5.65 -15.61 -4.30
N ASP A 46 5.82 -16.47 -3.30
CA ASP A 46 5.40 -16.25 -1.90
C ASP A 46 6.54 -15.78 -0.99
N ASP A 47 7.77 -15.73 -1.51
CA ASP A 47 8.95 -15.32 -0.75
C ASP A 47 9.30 -13.85 -0.95
N ALA A 48 8.66 -12.99 -0.14
CA ALA A 48 8.95 -11.55 -0.12
C ALA A 48 10.39 -11.26 0.35
N GLN A 49 10.92 -12.06 1.29
CA GLN A 49 12.26 -11.80 1.85
C GLN A 49 13.35 -12.09 0.81
N ALA A 50 13.29 -13.20 0.10
CA ALA A 50 14.21 -13.49 -0.99
C ALA A 50 14.09 -12.46 -2.12
N THR A 51 12.90 -11.96 -2.38
CA THR A 51 12.66 -10.89 -3.35
C THR A 51 13.35 -9.59 -2.94
N ILE A 52 13.18 -9.15 -1.70
CA ILE A 52 13.81 -7.93 -1.17
C ILE A 52 15.34 -8.06 -1.16
N ALA A 53 15.87 -9.22 -0.77
CA ALA A 53 17.31 -9.47 -0.72
C ALA A 53 17.99 -9.55 -2.10
N SER A 54 17.23 -9.68 -3.17
CA SER A 54 17.78 -9.87 -4.52
C SER A 54 18.41 -8.59 -5.09
N ASP A 55 19.59 -8.74 -5.73
CA ASP A 55 20.30 -7.62 -6.36
C ASP A 55 19.58 -7.02 -7.58
N VAL A 56 18.62 -7.74 -8.16
CA VAL A 56 17.85 -7.23 -9.32
C VAL A 56 16.68 -6.33 -8.91
N VAL A 57 16.39 -6.22 -7.61
CA VAL A 57 15.36 -5.33 -7.06
C VAL A 57 16.00 -4.07 -6.54
N GLU A 58 15.55 -2.92 -7.00
CA GLU A 58 16.01 -1.60 -6.53
C GLU A 58 14.98 -0.94 -5.63
N ILE A 59 13.69 -1.09 -5.97
CA ILE A 59 12.58 -0.44 -5.28
C ILE A 59 11.55 -1.50 -4.91
N VAL A 60 11.11 -1.48 -3.68
CA VAL A 60 10.01 -2.30 -3.16
C VAL A 60 8.77 -1.44 -2.98
N ILE A 61 7.60 -1.95 -3.36
CA ILE A 61 6.31 -1.33 -3.10
C ILE A 61 5.56 -2.27 -2.15
N ASP A 62 5.33 -1.83 -0.90
CA ASP A 62 4.53 -2.60 0.05
C ASP A 62 3.06 -2.20 -0.03
N ALA A 63 2.23 -3.12 -0.47
CA ALA A 63 0.78 -2.98 -0.57
C ALA A 63 0.04 -4.09 0.20
N THR A 64 0.67 -4.65 1.24
CA THR A 64 0.12 -5.80 1.97
C THR A 64 -1.05 -5.45 2.89
N GLY A 65 -1.18 -4.19 3.33
CA GLY A 65 -2.17 -3.77 4.34
C GLY A 65 -1.98 -4.40 5.72
N SER A 66 -0.87 -5.14 5.92
CA SER A 66 -0.51 -5.74 7.20
C SER A 66 0.59 -4.91 7.87
N PRO A 67 0.33 -4.25 9.02
CA PRO A 67 1.33 -3.43 9.71
C PRO A 67 2.61 -4.22 10.01
N ALA A 68 2.46 -5.45 10.51
CA ALA A 68 3.60 -6.31 10.85
C ALA A 68 4.42 -6.73 9.62
N ALA A 69 3.78 -7.00 8.49
CA ALA A 69 4.49 -7.30 7.24
C ALA A 69 5.24 -6.07 6.73
N GLY A 70 4.57 -4.92 6.62
CA GLY A 70 5.18 -3.67 6.14
C GLY A 70 6.39 -3.24 6.97
N ILE A 71 6.31 -3.35 8.29
CA ILE A 71 7.47 -3.06 9.17
C ILE A 71 8.63 -4.01 8.88
N ARG A 72 8.38 -5.32 8.74
CA ARG A 72 9.45 -6.29 8.40
C ARG A 72 10.06 -6.01 7.04
N HIS A 73 9.23 -5.70 6.04
CA HIS A 73 9.71 -5.38 4.69
C HIS A 73 10.55 -4.10 4.67
N ALA A 74 10.12 -3.05 5.39
CA ALA A 74 10.88 -1.81 5.49
C ALA A 74 12.25 -2.03 6.17
N LEU A 75 12.30 -2.83 7.23
CA LEU A 75 13.57 -3.17 7.90
C LEU A 75 14.47 -4.00 6.99
N ALA A 76 13.93 -5.00 6.28
CA ALA A 76 14.69 -5.77 5.29
C ALA A 76 15.21 -4.88 4.14
N CYS A 77 14.43 -3.91 3.69
CA CYS A 77 14.89 -2.92 2.71
C CYS A 77 16.07 -2.10 3.23
N CYS A 78 16.06 -1.70 4.51
CA CYS A 78 17.21 -1.03 5.14
C CYS A 78 18.45 -1.93 5.17
N GLU A 79 18.30 -3.22 5.47
CA GLU A 79 19.39 -4.20 5.52
C GLU A 79 20.01 -4.46 4.14
N HIS A 80 19.18 -4.48 3.10
CA HIS A 80 19.61 -4.80 1.73
C HIS A 80 19.79 -3.58 0.81
N GLY A 81 19.69 -2.35 1.35
CA GLY A 81 19.89 -1.12 0.57
C GLY A 81 18.84 -0.88 -0.50
N LYS A 82 17.59 -1.33 -0.30
CA LYS A 82 16.47 -1.14 -1.25
C LYS A 82 15.63 0.07 -0.86
N HIS A 83 15.21 0.85 -1.84
CA HIS A 83 14.20 1.88 -1.62
C HIS A 83 12.83 1.25 -1.37
N ILE A 84 11.99 1.91 -0.55
CA ILE A 84 10.64 1.39 -0.27
C ILE A 84 9.58 2.47 -0.39
N ILE A 85 8.47 2.11 -1.05
CA ILE A 85 7.26 2.91 -1.16
C ILE A 85 6.15 2.19 -0.39
N MET A 86 5.58 2.88 0.61
CA MET A 86 4.55 2.35 1.48
C MET A 86 3.15 2.75 0.97
N VAL A 87 2.47 1.81 0.32
CA VAL A 87 1.00 1.86 0.14
C VAL A 87 0.30 1.40 1.43
N ASN A 88 1.01 0.64 2.25
CA ASN A 88 0.59 0.13 3.55
C ASN A 88 0.63 1.25 4.62
N VAL A 89 -0.36 2.12 4.59
CA VAL A 89 -0.47 3.25 5.52
C VAL A 89 -0.60 2.79 6.97
N GLU A 90 -1.10 1.59 7.20
CA GLU A 90 -1.24 0.96 8.51
C GLU A 90 0.12 0.75 9.19
N ALA A 91 1.14 0.33 8.42
CA ALA A 91 2.50 0.19 8.92
C ALA A 91 3.15 1.55 9.20
N ASP A 92 2.90 2.53 8.34
CA ASP A 92 3.40 3.89 8.52
C ASP A 92 2.75 4.58 9.74
N ALA A 93 1.44 4.49 9.89
CA ALA A 93 0.74 5.03 11.06
C ALA A 93 1.27 4.45 12.38
N LEU A 94 1.64 3.15 12.38
CA LEU A 94 2.16 2.47 13.57
C LEU A 94 3.63 2.79 13.86
N ALA A 95 4.50 2.84 12.85
CA ALA A 95 5.94 2.87 13.03
C ALA A 95 6.69 3.82 12.07
N GLY A 96 6.00 4.61 11.25
CA GLY A 96 6.56 5.47 10.21
C GLY A 96 7.75 6.31 10.66
N PRO A 97 7.68 7.08 11.76
CA PRO A 97 8.81 7.90 12.22
C PRO A 97 10.08 7.10 12.56
N LEU A 98 9.92 5.87 13.04
CA LEU A 98 11.04 4.97 13.29
C LEU A 98 11.60 4.43 12.00
N LEU A 99 10.74 3.98 11.09
CA LEU A 99 11.14 3.41 9.78
C LEU A 99 11.84 4.47 8.92
N ALA A 100 11.32 5.70 8.87
CA ALA A 100 11.95 6.81 8.16
C ALA A 100 13.37 7.10 8.68
N ARG A 101 13.56 7.10 10.01
CA ARG A 101 14.91 7.27 10.60
C ARG A 101 15.85 6.12 10.25
N ARG A 102 15.37 4.87 10.26
CA ARG A 102 16.16 3.70 9.87
C ARG A 102 16.55 3.75 8.40
N ALA A 103 15.61 4.12 7.53
CA ALA A 103 15.86 4.30 6.10
C ALA A 103 16.91 5.39 5.83
N ALA A 104 16.79 6.54 6.50
CA ALA A 104 17.79 7.61 6.40
C ALA A 104 19.18 7.15 6.85
N GLN A 105 19.28 6.38 7.94
CA GLN A 105 20.54 5.79 8.40
C GLN A 105 21.12 4.78 7.41
N ALA A 106 20.25 4.04 6.71
CA ALA A 106 20.64 3.08 5.68
C ALA A 106 20.92 3.73 4.31
N GLY A 107 20.67 5.04 4.16
CA GLY A 107 20.86 5.76 2.90
C GLY A 107 19.82 5.40 1.81
N ILE A 108 18.66 4.92 2.20
CA ILE A 108 17.58 4.57 1.28
C ILE A 108 16.41 5.57 1.38
N VAL A 109 15.59 5.59 0.34
CA VAL A 109 14.33 6.33 0.34
C VAL A 109 13.23 5.47 0.99
N TYR A 110 12.55 6.03 1.98
CA TYR A 110 11.29 5.55 2.53
C TYR A 110 10.22 6.61 2.22
N SER A 111 9.18 6.26 1.50
CA SER A 111 8.16 7.19 1.07
C SER A 111 6.78 6.58 1.21
N LEU A 112 5.78 7.38 1.60
CA LEU A 112 4.39 7.06 1.33
C LEU A 112 4.14 7.03 -0.18
N ALA A 113 3.17 6.23 -0.61
CA ALA A 113 2.81 6.15 -2.01
C ALA A 113 2.19 7.48 -2.48
N TYR A 114 2.78 8.09 -3.51
CA TYR A 114 2.24 9.31 -4.10
C TYR A 114 0.89 9.02 -4.76
N GLY A 115 -0.08 9.88 -4.44
CA GLY A 115 -1.48 9.72 -4.86
C GLY A 115 -2.39 9.21 -3.75
N ASP A 116 -1.84 8.65 -2.67
CA ASP A 116 -2.61 8.38 -1.45
C ASP A 116 -2.75 9.66 -0.60
N GLN A 117 -3.81 9.73 0.19
CA GLN A 117 -4.20 10.95 0.91
C GLN A 117 -3.10 11.49 1.84
N PRO A 118 -2.39 10.68 2.64
CA PRO A 118 -1.33 11.21 3.49
C PRO A 118 -0.23 11.90 2.70
N ALA A 119 0.24 11.31 1.60
CA ALA A 119 1.29 11.90 0.76
C ALA A 119 0.84 13.23 0.14
N LEU A 120 -0.40 13.28 -0.39
CA LEU A 120 -0.95 14.51 -1.00
C LEU A 120 -1.17 15.62 0.02
N ILE A 121 -1.59 15.30 1.25
CA ILE A 121 -1.77 16.27 2.32
C ILE A 121 -0.41 16.84 2.73
N CYS A 122 0.61 16.00 2.90
CA CYS A 122 1.96 16.44 3.24
C CYS A 122 2.54 17.37 2.17
N GLU A 123 2.37 17.02 0.89
CA GLU A 123 2.80 17.91 -0.22
C GLU A 123 2.12 19.27 -0.17
N MET A 124 0.80 19.32 0.09
CA MET A 124 0.07 20.59 0.21
C MET A 124 0.55 21.41 1.41
N VAL A 125 0.87 20.76 2.54
CA VAL A 125 1.43 21.42 3.73
C VAL A 125 2.80 22.02 3.42
N ASP A 126 3.67 21.29 2.75
CA ASP A 126 5.00 21.74 2.38
C ASP A 126 4.93 22.91 1.39
N TRP A 127 4.03 22.83 0.41
CA TRP A 127 3.78 23.91 -0.52
C TRP A 127 3.31 25.18 0.19
N ALA A 128 2.35 25.07 1.09
CA ALA A 128 1.82 26.22 1.84
C ALA A 128 2.90 26.87 2.70
N ARG A 129 3.69 26.08 3.42
CA ARG A 129 4.82 26.57 4.23
C ARG A 129 5.89 27.23 3.37
N ALA A 130 6.26 26.63 2.22
CA ALA A 130 7.23 27.20 1.28
C ALA A 130 6.75 28.51 0.66
N ALA A 131 5.43 28.68 0.49
CA ALA A 131 4.82 29.91 0.02
C ALA A 131 4.65 30.99 1.13
N GLY A 132 5.05 30.71 2.36
CA GLY A 132 5.00 31.64 3.50
C GLY A 132 3.68 31.63 4.27
N PHE A 133 2.82 30.64 4.06
CA PHE A 133 1.58 30.51 4.83
C PHE A 133 1.81 29.73 6.12
N GLU A 134 1.11 30.13 7.19
CA GLU A 134 1.00 29.35 8.41
C GLU A 134 -0.08 28.27 8.22
N VAL A 135 0.29 27.01 8.39
CA VAL A 135 -0.65 25.90 8.32
C VAL A 135 -1.21 25.65 9.72
N VAL A 136 -2.47 25.98 9.93
CA VAL A 136 -3.15 25.84 11.24
C VAL A 136 -3.88 24.51 11.38
N ALA A 137 -4.20 23.82 10.28
CA ALA A 137 -4.81 22.49 10.26
C ALA A 137 -4.55 21.82 8.92
N ALA A 138 -4.35 20.51 8.95
CA ALA A 138 -4.22 19.66 7.76
C ALA A 138 -4.97 18.35 7.97
N GLY A 139 -5.63 17.83 6.93
CA GLY A 139 -6.39 16.61 7.01
C GLY A 139 -7.31 16.40 5.82
N LYS A 140 -8.08 15.32 5.86
CA LYS A 140 -9.13 15.07 4.87
C LYS A 140 -10.50 15.03 5.51
N GLY A 141 -11.52 15.45 4.76
CA GLY A 141 -12.91 15.21 5.08
C GLY A 141 -13.38 13.86 4.55
N THR A 142 -14.27 13.21 5.28
CA THR A 142 -15.02 12.05 4.79
C THR A 142 -16.49 12.24 5.09
N LYS A 143 -17.37 11.69 4.24
CA LYS A 143 -18.79 11.70 4.55
C LYS A 143 -19.02 10.84 5.78
N TYR A 144 -19.55 11.47 6.83
CA TYR A 144 -19.87 10.81 8.08
C TYR A 144 -21.36 10.94 8.41
N LEU A 145 -21.97 9.81 8.76
CA LEU A 145 -23.31 9.77 9.36
C LEU A 145 -23.23 8.97 10.67
N PRO A 146 -23.99 9.35 11.72
CA PRO A 146 -23.97 8.63 12.99
C PRO A 146 -24.21 7.12 12.87
N ALA A 147 -25.09 6.72 11.93
CA ALA A 147 -25.36 5.31 11.65
C ALA A 147 -24.15 4.49 11.16
N TYR A 148 -23.11 5.15 10.65
CA TYR A 148 -21.90 4.46 10.19
C TYR A 148 -21.04 3.91 11.32
N HIS A 149 -21.19 4.41 12.54
CA HIS A 149 -20.51 3.83 13.70
C HIS A 149 -20.92 2.40 13.99
N GLU A 150 -22.17 2.05 13.65
CA GLU A 150 -22.72 0.72 13.85
C GLU A 150 -22.51 -0.20 12.62
N SER A 151 -21.84 0.30 11.59
CA SER A 151 -21.57 -0.46 10.38
C SER A 151 -20.57 -1.59 10.64
N THR A 152 -20.85 -2.74 10.07
CA THR A 152 -19.97 -3.92 10.11
C THR A 152 -19.74 -4.43 8.67
N PRO A 153 -18.76 -5.30 8.44
CA PRO A 153 -18.58 -5.93 7.13
C PRO A 153 -19.84 -6.65 6.60
N ASP A 154 -20.71 -7.12 7.49
CA ASP A 154 -21.95 -7.77 7.10
C ASP A 154 -23.05 -6.78 6.68
N THR A 155 -23.04 -5.57 7.22
CA THR A 155 -24.08 -4.55 6.98
C THR A 155 -23.66 -3.47 5.98
N VAL A 156 -22.40 -3.40 5.64
CA VAL A 156 -21.77 -2.31 4.85
C VAL A 156 -22.45 -2.09 3.50
N TRP A 157 -22.86 -3.14 2.83
CA TRP A 157 -23.42 -3.06 1.48
C TRP A 157 -24.74 -2.30 1.44
N GLY A 158 -25.54 -2.38 2.51
CA GLY A 158 -26.77 -1.59 2.64
C GLY A 158 -26.51 -0.08 2.66
N HIS A 159 -25.40 0.36 3.28
CA HIS A 159 -25.02 1.76 3.29
C HIS A 159 -24.53 2.28 1.94
N TYR A 160 -23.95 1.39 1.10
CA TYR A 160 -23.56 1.70 -0.27
C TYR A 160 -24.71 1.55 -1.28
N GLY A 161 -25.83 0.94 -0.89
CA GLY A 161 -26.93 0.62 -1.81
C GLY A 161 -26.58 -0.49 -2.79
N PHE A 162 -25.64 -1.37 -2.45
CA PHE A 162 -25.28 -2.50 -3.30
C PHE A 162 -26.27 -3.65 -3.11
N THR A 163 -26.73 -4.20 -4.22
CA THR A 163 -27.59 -5.40 -4.19
C THR A 163 -26.75 -6.66 -4.01
N PRO A 164 -27.33 -7.77 -3.50
CA PRO A 164 -26.63 -9.04 -3.41
C PRO A 164 -26.00 -9.50 -4.74
N GLU A 165 -26.68 -9.24 -5.86
CA GLU A 165 -26.18 -9.58 -7.20
C GLU A 165 -24.95 -8.73 -7.59
N MET A 166 -24.90 -7.46 -7.20
CA MET A 166 -23.72 -6.60 -7.42
C MET A 166 -22.55 -7.09 -6.59
N VAL A 167 -22.79 -7.42 -5.32
CA VAL A 167 -21.72 -7.94 -4.43
C VAL A 167 -21.20 -9.28 -4.93
N ALA A 168 -22.08 -10.18 -5.38
CA ALA A 168 -21.65 -11.49 -5.89
C ALA A 168 -20.83 -11.42 -7.19
N LYS A 169 -21.03 -10.39 -8.00
CA LYS A 169 -20.29 -10.17 -9.26
C LYS A 169 -18.97 -9.43 -9.06
N GLY A 170 -18.84 -8.69 -7.95
CA GLY A 170 -17.67 -7.88 -7.63
C GLY A 170 -16.71 -8.65 -6.73
N ASP A 171 -15.43 -8.38 -6.88
CA ASP A 171 -14.37 -8.85 -5.96
C ASP A 171 -14.19 -7.79 -4.85
N PHE A 172 -15.27 -7.55 -4.10
CA PHE A 172 -15.31 -6.50 -3.08
C PHE A 172 -14.85 -7.03 -1.72
N ASN A 173 -13.97 -6.27 -1.05
CA ASN A 173 -13.57 -6.54 0.32
C ASN A 173 -14.48 -5.78 1.29
N ALA A 174 -15.41 -6.48 1.92
CA ALA A 174 -16.38 -5.88 2.85
C ALA A 174 -15.72 -5.18 4.04
N GLN A 175 -14.63 -5.73 4.57
CA GLN A 175 -13.89 -5.11 5.68
C GLN A 175 -13.25 -3.79 5.25
N MET A 176 -12.65 -3.74 4.06
CA MET A 176 -12.08 -2.51 3.51
C MET A 176 -13.17 -1.45 3.28
N PHE A 177 -14.29 -1.83 2.65
CA PHE A 177 -15.41 -0.90 2.44
C PHE A 177 -15.99 -0.38 3.75
N ASN A 178 -16.10 -1.24 4.78
CA ASN A 178 -16.57 -0.84 6.09
C ASN A 178 -15.64 0.19 6.74
N SER A 179 -14.33 0.02 6.61
CA SER A 179 -13.35 0.95 7.18
C SER A 179 -13.43 2.37 6.62
N PHE A 180 -14.01 2.55 5.44
CA PHE A 180 -14.27 3.87 4.85
C PHE A 180 -15.47 4.56 5.49
N LEU A 181 -16.42 3.81 6.05
CA LEU A 181 -17.62 4.35 6.69
C LEU A 181 -17.43 4.58 8.19
N ASP A 182 -16.85 3.61 8.91
CA ASP A 182 -16.73 3.64 10.37
C ASP A 182 -15.63 4.59 10.88
N GLY A 183 -14.88 5.23 9.98
CA GLY A 183 -13.81 6.16 10.32
C GLY A 183 -12.44 5.53 10.55
N THR A 184 -12.33 4.20 10.59
CA THR A 184 -11.05 3.50 10.84
C THR A 184 -9.98 3.90 9.81
N LYS A 185 -10.30 3.86 8.52
CA LYS A 185 -9.34 4.24 7.47
C LYS A 185 -8.92 5.69 7.58
N SER A 186 -9.87 6.60 7.81
CA SER A 186 -9.56 8.03 7.99
C SER A 186 -8.67 8.28 9.19
N ALA A 187 -8.90 7.59 10.32
CA ALA A 187 -8.06 7.72 11.51
C ALA A 187 -6.62 7.27 11.25
N ILE A 188 -6.43 6.14 10.55
CA ILE A 188 -5.11 5.63 10.17
C ILE A 188 -4.38 6.63 9.27
N GLU A 189 -5.05 7.16 8.25
CA GLU A 189 -4.46 8.13 7.34
C GLU A 189 -4.09 9.44 8.05
N MET A 190 -4.92 9.92 8.98
CA MET A 190 -4.59 11.11 9.76
C MET A 190 -3.46 10.87 10.76
N ALA A 191 -3.30 9.65 11.28
CA ALA A 191 -2.13 9.28 12.06
C ALA A 191 -0.85 9.31 11.23
N ALA A 192 -0.89 8.83 9.98
CA ALA A 192 0.25 8.91 9.05
C ALA A 192 0.61 10.38 8.75
N VAL A 193 -0.38 11.25 8.50
CA VAL A 193 -0.15 12.70 8.31
C VAL A 193 0.49 13.34 9.54
N ALA A 194 0.06 12.95 10.75
CA ALA A 194 0.62 13.48 11.98
C ALA A 194 2.04 12.99 12.27
N ASN A 195 2.43 11.86 11.69
CA ASN A 195 3.78 11.29 11.80
C ASN A 195 4.79 11.96 10.85
N ALA A 196 4.33 12.54 9.75
CA ALA A 196 5.14 13.21 8.74
C ALA A 196 5.35 14.68 9.08
#